data_504d0d781a1061137f9c9a956f9cfe59
#
_entry.id   504d0d781a1061137f9c9a956f9cfe59
#
_cell.length_a   1.000
_cell.length_b   1.000
_cell.length_c   1.000
_cell.angle_alpha   90.00
_cell.angle_beta   90.00
_cell.angle_gamma   90.00
#
_symmetry.space_group_name_H-M   'P 1'
#
loop_
_entity.id
_entity.type
_entity.pdbx_description
1 polymer ?
#
loop_
_entity_poly.entity_id
_entity_poly.type
_entity_poly.pdbx_seq_one_letter_code
_entity_poly.pdbx_strand_id
1 'polypeptide(L)'
;QNKAKKAVAVALRNRWRRQALKGEMKNEVLPKNILMIGPTGVGKTEISRRLSKLAEAPFVKVEATRFTEVGYVGRDVEQIVRDLIEIAIGMEKIKMRKEVHAQAQKSAEEKVLDALVGKKASLATRESFRKRLRNGDLDDNEIEIAVSDTGSNNTSFEIPGMPGANVGMINIGEMIGKSMGNKEKKKKMTVKESHEILINDESDKLIEQDKIIKAAKLSTENNGIVFLDEIDKISARTDRVGGDVSREGVQRDLLPLIEGTTVNTKHGPIK
;
A
#
# COMPACT_ATOMS: atom_id res chain seq x y z
N GLN A 1 19.01 21.87 -13.73
CA GLN A 1 18.42 20.58 -13.32
C GLN A 1 19.24 19.33 -13.75
N ASN A 2 20.04 19.40 -14.83
CA ASN A 2 20.74 18.21 -15.34
C ASN A 2 21.73 17.62 -14.34
N LYS A 3 22.47 18.45 -13.58
CA LYS A 3 23.38 17.97 -12.53
C LYS A 3 22.64 17.23 -11.42
N ALA A 4 21.49 17.77 -10.96
CA ALA A 4 20.65 17.13 -9.94
C ALA A 4 20.08 15.80 -10.44
N LYS A 5 19.54 15.75 -11.65
CA LYS A 5 19.05 14.51 -12.27
C LYS A 5 20.14 13.46 -12.38
N LYS A 6 21.37 13.86 -12.75
CA LYS A 6 22.53 12.95 -12.84
C LYS A 6 22.90 12.41 -11.45
N ALA A 7 22.96 13.26 -10.42
CA ALA A 7 23.29 12.83 -9.06
C ALA A 7 22.27 11.82 -8.52
N VAL A 8 20.98 12.10 -8.72
CA VAL A 8 19.88 11.20 -8.31
C VAL A 8 19.91 9.88 -9.10
N ALA A 9 20.20 9.93 -10.40
CA ALA A 9 20.34 8.72 -11.23
C ALA A 9 21.53 7.85 -10.78
N VAL A 10 22.65 8.47 -10.39
CA VAL A 10 23.83 7.76 -9.84
C VAL A 10 23.47 7.09 -8.51
N ALA A 11 22.75 7.78 -7.63
CA ALA A 11 22.30 7.21 -6.36
C ALA A 11 21.38 6.00 -6.58
N LEU A 12 20.44 6.09 -7.55
CA LEU A 12 19.58 4.96 -7.93
C LEU A 12 20.41 3.78 -8.45
N ARG A 13 21.39 4.04 -9.32
CA ARG A 13 22.28 3.00 -9.84
C ARG A 13 23.11 2.33 -8.74
N ASN A 14 23.59 3.10 -7.77
CA ASN A 14 24.32 2.56 -6.62
C ASN A 14 23.43 1.68 -5.75
N ARG A 15 22.16 2.07 -5.56
CA ARG A 15 21.18 1.24 -4.88
C ARG A 15 20.95 -0.08 -5.61
N TRP A 16 20.77 -0.07 -6.93
CA TRP A 16 20.63 -1.28 -7.73
C TRP A 16 21.88 -2.19 -7.62
N ARG A 17 23.08 -1.61 -7.65
CA ARG A 17 24.35 -2.34 -7.44
C ARG A 17 24.39 -2.98 -6.05
N ARG A 18 23.96 -2.25 -5.01
CA ARG A 18 23.89 -2.79 -3.65
C ARG A 18 22.97 -4.02 -3.57
N GLN A 19 21.85 -4.00 -4.23
CA GLN A 19 20.91 -5.13 -4.26
C GLN A 19 21.53 -6.39 -4.90
N ALA A 20 22.43 -6.21 -5.85
CA ALA A 20 23.17 -7.30 -6.51
C ALA A 20 24.29 -7.90 -5.64
N LEU A 21 24.70 -7.22 -4.56
CA LEU A 21 25.69 -7.74 -3.62
C LEU A 21 25.16 -8.94 -2.86
N LYS A 22 26.02 -9.92 -2.62
CA LYS A 22 25.74 -11.11 -1.82
C LYS A 22 26.59 -11.11 -0.55
N GLY A 23 26.13 -11.81 0.50
CA GLY A 23 26.85 -11.94 1.75
C GLY A 23 26.88 -10.68 2.61
N GLU A 24 27.84 -10.57 3.51
CA GLU A 24 27.94 -9.52 4.54
C GLU A 24 28.12 -8.12 3.95
N MET A 25 28.81 -7.99 2.84
CA MET A 25 29.06 -6.71 2.15
C MET A 25 27.76 -5.97 1.79
N LYS A 26 26.66 -6.69 1.57
CA LYS A 26 25.34 -6.07 1.34
C LYS A 26 24.85 -5.25 2.53
N ASN A 27 25.20 -5.67 3.74
CA ASN A 27 24.79 -5.00 4.98
C ASN A 27 25.73 -3.84 5.33
N GLU A 28 27.00 -3.91 4.91
CA GLU A 28 27.97 -2.85 5.15
C GLU A 28 27.77 -1.64 4.22
N VAL A 29 27.33 -1.88 2.98
CA VAL A 29 27.09 -0.81 2.00
C VAL A 29 25.72 -0.19 2.24
N LEU A 30 25.66 0.86 3.06
CA LEU A 30 24.42 1.60 3.31
C LEU A 30 24.08 2.57 2.17
N PRO A 31 22.80 2.74 1.81
CA PRO A 31 22.37 3.78 0.88
C PRO A 31 22.66 5.17 1.48
N LYS A 32 23.11 6.10 0.63
CA LYS A 32 23.37 7.47 1.06
C LYS A 32 22.11 8.32 0.98
N ASN A 33 21.88 9.15 2.00
CA ASN A 33 20.86 10.19 1.97
C ASN A 33 21.24 11.28 0.97
N ILE A 34 20.25 11.90 0.33
CA ILE A 34 20.45 12.95 -0.68
C ILE A 34 19.82 14.23 -0.16
N LEU A 35 20.66 15.25 0.05
CA LEU A 35 20.19 16.60 0.34
C LEU A 35 19.92 17.34 -0.98
N MET A 36 18.66 17.79 -1.18
CA MET A 36 18.26 18.56 -2.36
C MET A 36 18.03 20.02 -1.97
N ILE A 37 18.89 20.92 -2.48
CA ILE A 37 18.83 22.36 -2.22
C ILE A 37 18.38 23.09 -3.46
N GLY A 38 17.47 24.04 -3.30
CA GLY A 38 16.98 24.91 -4.38
C GLY A 38 15.65 25.59 -4.03
N PRO A 39 15.26 26.63 -4.78
CA PRO A 39 14.02 27.37 -4.53
C PRO A 39 12.77 26.47 -4.72
N THR A 40 11.63 26.94 -4.24
CA THR A 40 10.35 26.28 -4.43
C THR A 40 9.99 26.21 -5.92
N GLY A 41 9.31 25.16 -6.35
CA GLY A 41 8.84 25.02 -7.75
C GLY A 41 9.86 24.49 -8.74
N VAL A 42 11.13 24.27 -8.37
CA VAL A 42 12.16 23.73 -9.30
C VAL A 42 12.07 22.23 -9.56
N GLY A 43 11.09 21.55 -8.97
CA GLY A 43 10.81 20.13 -9.24
C GLY A 43 11.56 19.13 -8.35
N LYS A 44 12.03 19.53 -7.16
CA LYS A 44 12.68 18.62 -6.19
C LYS A 44 11.81 17.38 -5.90
N THR A 45 10.59 17.59 -5.47
CA THR A 45 9.61 16.52 -5.18
C THR A 45 9.32 15.66 -6.41
N GLU A 46 9.16 16.28 -7.58
CA GLU A 46 8.84 15.56 -8.82
C GLU A 46 9.98 14.63 -9.26
N ILE A 47 11.23 15.05 -9.11
CA ILE A 47 12.40 14.20 -9.36
C ILE A 47 12.34 12.96 -8.46
N SER A 48 12.10 13.14 -7.16
CA SER A 48 12.04 12.02 -6.19
C SER A 48 10.87 11.08 -6.48
N ARG A 49 9.69 11.62 -6.81
CA ARG A 49 8.51 10.84 -7.17
C ARG A 49 8.70 10.02 -8.44
N ARG A 50 9.32 10.60 -9.47
CA ARG A 50 9.62 9.87 -10.72
C ARG A 50 10.68 8.81 -10.50
N LEU A 51 11.66 9.10 -9.66
CA LEU A 51 12.69 8.15 -9.28
C LEU A 51 12.10 6.91 -8.61
N SER A 52 11.21 7.09 -7.65
CA SER A 52 10.57 5.98 -6.96
C SER A 52 9.75 5.09 -7.91
N LYS A 53 9.05 5.71 -8.88
CA LYS A 53 8.32 4.97 -9.93
C LYS A 53 9.25 4.14 -10.81
N LEU A 54 10.39 4.72 -11.24
CA LEU A 54 11.39 4.01 -12.04
C LEU A 54 12.06 2.86 -11.26
N ALA A 55 12.18 3.03 -9.96
CA ALA A 55 12.77 2.03 -9.07
C ALA A 55 11.76 0.98 -8.58
N GLU A 56 10.49 1.13 -8.92
CA GLU A 56 9.38 0.33 -8.37
C GLU A 56 9.46 0.24 -6.85
N ALA A 57 9.74 1.38 -6.21
CA ALA A 57 10.01 1.49 -4.79
C ALA A 57 8.85 2.11 -4.02
N PRO A 58 8.54 1.63 -2.81
CA PRO A 58 7.63 2.34 -1.92
C PRO A 58 8.11 3.77 -1.68
N PHE A 59 7.20 4.74 -1.80
CA PHE A 59 7.53 6.14 -1.71
C PHE A 59 6.52 6.89 -0.85
N VAL A 60 7.02 7.62 0.14
CA VAL A 60 6.22 8.54 0.93
C VAL A 60 6.83 9.95 0.88
N LYS A 61 5.98 10.95 0.69
CA LYS A 61 6.33 12.36 0.85
C LYS A 61 5.72 12.87 2.15
N VAL A 62 6.54 13.49 2.97
CA VAL A 62 6.11 14.13 4.22
C VAL A 62 6.73 15.52 4.33
N GLU A 63 6.02 16.44 4.95
CA GLU A 63 6.52 17.77 5.30
C GLU A 63 7.03 17.73 6.73
N ALA A 64 8.28 18.10 6.95
CA ALA A 64 8.91 18.04 8.28
C ALA A 64 8.17 18.89 9.33
N THR A 65 7.48 19.95 8.88
CA THR A 65 6.68 20.83 9.73
C THR A 65 5.39 20.21 10.26
N ARG A 66 4.99 19.03 9.77
CA ARG A 66 3.79 18.33 10.26
C ARG A 66 4.03 17.45 11.48
N PHE A 67 5.28 17.24 11.83
CA PHE A 67 5.65 16.47 13.01
C PHE A 67 5.71 17.34 14.25
N THR A 68 5.41 16.72 15.37
CA THR A 68 5.56 17.32 16.70
C THR A 68 6.40 16.38 17.55
N GLU A 69 7.06 16.94 18.57
CA GLU A 69 7.81 16.15 19.54
C GLU A 69 6.94 15.06 20.17
N VAL A 70 7.52 13.88 20.40
CA VAL A 70 6.83 12.75 21.04
C VAL A 70 6.27 13.17 22.40
N GLY A 71 4.97 12.95 22.59
CA GLY A 71 4.24 13.36 23.80
C GLY A 71 3.39 14.62 23.66
N TYR A 72 3.53 15.37 22.56
CA TYR A 72 2.61 16.46 22.21
C TYR A 72 1.54 16.00 21.19
N VAL A 73 0.44 16.73 21.11
CA VAL A 73 -0.63 16.45 20.13
C VAL A 73 -0.10 16.71 18.73
N GLY A 74 0.10 15.63 17.94
CA GLY A 74 0.60 15.72 16.58
C GLY A 74 0.99 14.36 16.03
N ARG A 75 1.62 14.35 14.82
CA ARG A 75 2.13 13.14 14.21
C ARG A 75 3.55 12.85 14.69
N ASP A 76 3.74 11.66 15.19
CA ASP A 76 5.02 11.06 15.51
C ASP A 76 5.82 10.77 14.21
N VAL A 77 7.13 10.96 14.26
CA VAL A 77 8.02 10.73 13.10
C VAL A 77 8.05 9.28 12.65
N GLU A 78 7.81 8.32 13.54
CA GLU A 78 7.70 6.90 13.20
C GLU A 78 6.50 6.62 12.27
N GLN A 79 5.50 7.52 12.22
CA GLN A 79 4.38 7.41 11.30
C GLN A 79 4.83 7.36 9.84
N ILE A 80 5.99 7.94 9.50
CA ILE A 80 6.62 7.86 8.18
C ILE A 80 6.82 6.41 7.76
N VAL A 81 7.37 5.59 8.66
CA VAL A 81 7.65 4.17 8.38
C VAL A 81 6.36 3.36 8.35
N ARG A 82 5.40 3.70 9.24
CA ARG A 82 4.08 3.06 9.23
C ARG A 82 3.32 3.34 7.93
N ASP A 83 3.37 4.57 7.42
CA ASP A 83 2.75 4.92 6.14
C ASP A 83 3.49 4.24 4.96
N LEU A 84 4.82 4.15 5.03
CA LEU A 84 5.63 3.54 3.98
C LEU A 84 5.36 2.04 3.81
N ILE A 85 5.21 1.29 4.93
CA ILE A 85 4.88 -0.14 4.86
C ILE A 85 3.48 -0.37 4.29
N GLU A 86 2.50 0.47 4.58
CA GLU A 86 1.17 0.35 3.98
C GLU A 86 1.21 0.54 2.46
N ILE A 87 2.00 1.50 1.98
CA ILE A 87 2.23 1.70 0.55
C ILE A 87 2.90 0.47 -0.06
N ALA A 88 3.92 -0.09 0.61
CA ALA A 88 4.61 -1.29 0.16
C ALA A 88 3.68 -2.50 0.07
N ILE A 89 2.80 -2.71 1.05
CA ILE A 89 1.79 -3.78 1.04
C ILE A 89 0.86 -3.61 -0.16
N GLY A 90 0.38 -2.39 -0.42
CA GLY A 90 -0.44 -2.10 -1.60
C GLY A 90 0.26 -2.44 -2.92
N MET A 91 1.54 -2.08 -3.03
CA MET A 91 2.35 -2.36 -4.23
C MET A 91 2.58 -3.86 -4.42
N GLU A 92 2.96 -4.58 -3.37
CA GLU A 92 3.20 -6.03 -3.44
C GLU A 92 1.90 -6.81 -3.71
N LYS A 93 0.77 -6.35 -3.15
CA LYS A 93 -0.55 -6.92 -3.46
C LYS A 93 -0.88 -6.80 -4.94
N ILE A 94 -0.67 -5.63 -5.54
CA ILE A 94 -0.89 -5.39 -6.98
C ILE A 94 0.02 -6.29 -7.83
N LYS A 95 1.29 -6.45 -7.43
CA LYS A 95 2.25 -7.30 -8.12
C LYS A 95 1.84 -8.77 -8.07
N MET A 96 1.52 -9.28 -6.89
CA MET A 96 1.09 -10.67 -6.71
C MET A 96 -0.24 -10.96 -7.42
N ARG A 97 -1.19 -10.00 -7.43
CA ARG A 97 -2.42 -10.14 -8.22
C ARG A 97 -2.14 -10.32 -9.71
N LYS A 98 -1.17 -9.60 -10.28
CA LYS A 98 -0.77 -9.79 -11.68
C LYS A 98 -0.21 -11.18 -11.95
N GLU A 99 0.57 -11.73 -11.02
CA GLU A 99 1.17 -13.06 -11.14
C GLU A 99 0.10 -14.17 -11.13
N VAL A 100 -0.94 -14.05 -10.31
CA VAL A 100 -2.03 -15.03 -10.20
C VAL A 100 -3.21 -14.76 -11.15
N HIS A 101 -3.19 -13.65 -11.87
CA HIS A 101 -4.33 -13.19 -12.70
C HIS A 101 -4.85 -14.24 -13.67
N ALA A 102 -3.96 -14.94 -14.39
CA ALA A 102 -4.36 -15.95 -15.36
C ALA A 102 -5.07 -17.14 -14.69
N GLN A 103 -4.65 -17.52 -13.48
CA GLN A 103 -5.29 -18.57 -12.70
C GLN A 103 -6.62 -18.09 -12.11
N ALA A 104 -6.64 -16.89 -11.57
CA ALA A 104 -7.86 -16.26 -11.06
C ALA A 104 -8.93 -16.09 -12.13
N GLN A 105 -8.53 -15.71 -13.35
CA GLN A 105 -9.43 -15.59 -14.49
C GLN A 105 -10.08 -16.94 -14.87
N LYS A 106 -9.31 -18.04 -14.86
CA LYS A 106 -9.87 -19.37 -15.09
C LYS A 106 -10.87 -19.76 -14.00
N SER A 107 -10.53 -19.51 -12.73
CA SER A 107 -11.43 -19.80 -11.61
C SER A 107 -12.71 -18.96 -11.67
N ALA A 108 -12.59 -17.67 -12.03
CA ALA A 108 -13.73 -16.76 -12.21
C ALA A 108 -14.65 -17.24 -13.36
N GLU A 109 -14.07 -17.63 -14.52
CA GLU A 109 -14.82 -18.19 -15.65
C GLU A 109 -15.62 -19.44 -15.24
N GLU A 110 -15.02 -20.36 -14.48
CA GLU A 110 -15.73 -21.55 -13.98
C GLU A 110 -16.89 -21.17 -13.04
N LYS A 111 -16.73 -20.18 -12.18
CA LYS A 111 -17.82 -19.70 -11.31
C LYS A 111 -18.96 -19.05 -12.07
N VAL A 112 -18.67 -18.28 -13.12
CA VAL A 112 -19.69 -17.71 -14.02
C VAL A 112 -20.44 -18.83 -14.72
N LEU A 113 -19.73 -19.86 -15.24
CA LEU A 113 -20.36 -21.02 -15.85
C LEU A 113 -21.23 -21.79 -14.85
N ASP A 114 -20.77 -21.96 -13.62
CA ASP A 114 -21.56 -22.59 -12.55
C ASP A 114 -22.86 -21.81 -12.26
N ALA A 115 -22.82 -20.49 -12.31
CA ALA A 115 -24.00 -19.65 -12.13
C ALA A 115 -24.96 -19.70 -13.32
N LEU A 116 -24.45 -19.80 -14.55
CA LEU A 116 -25.26 -19.84 -15.78
C LEU A 116 -25.93 -21.19 -16.04
N VAL A 117 -25.19 -22.30 -15.90
CA VAL A 117 -25.63 -23.63 -16.31
C VAL A 117 -25.69 -24.64 -15.16
N GLY A 118 -25.26 -24.25 -13.97
CA GLY A 118 -25.19 -25.11 -12.80
C GLY A 118 -23.97 -26.02 -12.76
N LYS A 119 -23.58 -26.43 -11.55
CA LYS A 119 -22.39 -27.30 -11.30
C LYS A 119 -22.46 -28.66 -11.92
N LYS A 120 -23.68 -29.17 -12.19
CA LYS A 120 -23.94 -30.54 -12.73
C LYS A 120 -24.10 -30.55 -14.25
N ALA A 121 -23.91 -29.45 -14.96
CA ALA A 121 -24.05 -29.37 -16.39
C ALA A 121 -23.03 -30.28 -17.12
N SER A 122 -23.42 -30.83 -18.28
CA SER A 122 -22.53 -31.67 -19.09
C SER A 122 -21.33 -30.90 -19.59
N LEU A 123 -20.21 -31.58 -19.85
CA LEU A 123 -19.00 -30.97 -20.41
C LEU A 123 -19.29 -30.25 -21.73
N ALA A 124 -20.10 -30.84 -22.60
CA ALA A 124 -20.47 -30.25 -23.89
C ALA A 124 -21.25 -28.93 -23.69
N THR A 125 -22.19 -28.89 -22.73
CA THR A 125 -22.95 -27.68 -22.39
C THR A 125 -22.03 -26.61 -21.85
N ARG A 126 -21.15 -26.95 -20.90
CA ARG A 126 -20.18 -26.01 -20.32
C ARG A 126 -19.26 -25.42 -21.39
N GLU A 127 -18.76 -26.21 -22.31
CA GLU A 127 -17.92 -25.74 -23.42
C GLU A 127 -18.65 -24.80 -24.38
N SER A 128 -19.90 -25.12 -24.71
CA SER A 128 -20.74 -24.27 -25.55
C SER A 128 -20.94 -22.88 -24.88
N PHE A 129 -21.30 -22.87 -23.59
CA PHE A 129 -21.48 -21.64 -22.85
C PHE A 129 -20.15 -20.88 -22.63
N ARG A 130 -19.04 -21.58 -22.45
CA ARG A 130 -17.71 -20.98 -22.37
C ARG A 130 -17.34 -20.23 -23.66
N LYS A 131 -17.63 -20.79 -24.83
CA LYS A 131 -17.42 -20.10 -26.10
C LYS A 131 -18.26 -18.85 -26.23
N ARG A 132 -19.55 -18.92 -25.88
CA ARG A 132 -20.45 -17.75 -25.89
C ARG A 132 -20.05 -16.68 -24.88
N LEU A 133 -19.59 -17.10 -23.70
CA LEU A 133 -19.07 -16.19 -22.68
C LEU A 133 -17.84 -15.40 -23.18
N ARG A 134 -16.90 -16.10 -23.81
CA ARG A 134 -15.69 -15.46 -24.39
C ARG A 134 -15.99 -14.60 -25.61
N ASN A 135 -17.06 -14.84 -26.32
CA ASN A 135 -17.53 -13.99 -27.42
C ASN A 135 -18.30 -12.77 -26.95
N GLY A 136 -18.66 -12.68 -25.65
CA GLY A 136 -19.46 -11.58 -25.09
C GLY A 136 -20.98 -11.75 -25.30
N ASP A 137 -21.45 -12.88 -25.85
CA ASP A 137 -22.88 -13.11 -26.14
C ASP A 137 -23.76 -13.19 -24.89
N LEU A 138 -23.15 -13.30 -23.72
CA LEU A 138 -23.82 -13.48 -22.43
C LEU A 138 -23.60 -12.31 -21.45
N ASP A 139 -22.96 -11.23 -21.89
CA ASP A 139 -22.52 -10.12 -21.03
C ASP A 139 -23.66 -9.46 -20.26
N ASP A 140 -24.83 -9.33 -20.87
CA ASP A 140 -26.03 -8.69 -20.31
C ASP A 140 -26.89 -9.63 -19.46
N ASN A 141 -26.58 -10.93 -19.41
CA ASN A 141 -27.33 -11.90 -18.63
C ASN A 141 -27.11 -11.64 -17.14
N GLU A 142 -28.19 -11.63 -16.36
CA GLU A 142 -28.12 -11.56 -14.91
C GLU A 142 -27.78 -12.91 -14.30
N ILE A 143 -26.82 -12.93 -13.40
CA ILE A 143 -26.42 -14.10 -12.61
C ILE A 143 -26.37 -13.77 -11.13
N GLU A 144 -26.57 -14.78 -10.31
CA GLU A 144 -26.40 -14.70 -8.87
C GLU A 144 -25.06 -15.31 -8.49
N ILE A 145 -24.13 -14.51 -7.97
CA ILE A 145 -22.81 -14.96 -7.54
C ILE A 145 -22.62 -14.78 -6.03
N ALA A 146 -21.90 -15.70 -5.42
CA ALA A 146 -21.42 -15.57 -4.06
C ALA A 146 -20.05 -14.86 -4.07
N VAL A 147 -19.99 -13.69 -3.43
CA VAL A 147 -18.77 -12.89 -3.31
C VAL A 147 -18.40 -12.76 -1.84
N SER A 148 -17.11 -12.83 -1.55
CA SER A 148 -16.61 -12.58 -0.18
C SER A 148 -16.92 -11.14 0.23
N ASP A 149 -17.58 -10.97 1.39
CA ASP A 149 -17.85 -9.64 1.94
C ASP A 149 -16.55 -9.02 2.47
N THR A 150 -15.74 -8.46 1.58
CA THR A 150 -14.59 -7.63 1.98
C THR A 150 -15.13 -6.28 2.39
N GLY A 151 -15.67 -6.22 3.60
CA GLY A 151 -16.34 -5.11 4.27
C GLY A 151 -15.93 -3.69 3.86
N SER A 152 -16.40 -3.25 2.71
CA SER A 152 -16.41 -1.85 2.32
C SER A 152 -17.79 -1.23 2.66
N ASN A 153 -18.25 -1.44 3.89
CA ASN A 153 -19.35 -0.68 4.43
C ASN A 153 -18.77 0.36 5.40
N ASN A 154 -18.41 1.52 4.87
CA ASN A 154 -18.39 2.77 5.62
C ASN A 154 -19.84 3.11 6.04
N THR A 155 -20.45 2.32 6.89
CA THR A 155 -21.61 2.75 7.65
C THR A 155 -21.09 3.50 8.86
N SER A 156 -20.95 4.80 8.72
CA SER A 156 -20.87 5.72 9.85
C SER A 156 -22.21 5.59 10.63
N PHE A 157 -22.18 4.88 11.74
CA PHE A 157 -23.28 4.90 12.69
C PHE A 157 -23.17 6.22 13.46
N GLU A 158 -23.98 7.20 13.08
CA GLU A 158 -24.26 8.35 13.94
C GLU A 158 -25.16 7.88 15.08
N ILE A 159 -24.64 7.94 16.30
CA ILE A 159 -25.46 7.70 17.51
C ILE A 159 -26.35 8.93 17.68
N PRO A 160 -27.70 8.79 17.59
CA PRO A 160 -28.60 9.92 17.79
C PRO A 160 -28.45 10.44 19.24
N GLY A 161 -27.94 11.65 19.40
CA GLY A 161 -27.93 12.34 20.71
C GLY A 161 -26.55 12.86 21.18
N MET A 162 -25.45 12.67 20.45
CA MET A 162 -24.14 13.25 20.80
C MET A 162 -23.46 13.90 19.59
N PRO A 163 -23.74 15.17 19.28
CA PRO A 163 -23.01 15.87 18.23
C PRO A 163 -21.59 16.16 18.70
N GLY A 164 -20.61 15.58 18.00
CA GLY A 164 -19.18 15.88 18.20
C GLY A 164 -18.32 14.78 18.82
N ALA A 165 -18.83 13.62 19.17
CA ALA A 165 -18.02 12.48 19.59
C ALA A 165 -17.53 11.70 18.36
N ASN A 166 -16.39 12.07 17.79
CA ASN A 166 -15.60 11.19 16.94
C ASN A 166 -15.06 10.03 17.79
N VAL A 167 -15.93 9.07 18.10
CA VAL A 167 -15.48 7.77 18.63
C VAL A 167 -14.75 7.10 17.49
N GLY A 168 -13.44 6.90 17.64
CA GLY A 168 -12.57 6.26 16.66
C GLY A 168 -13.25 5.00 16.11
N MET A 169 -13.21 4.87 14.78
CA MET A 169 -13.83 3.76 14.04
C MET A 169 -13.33 2.43 14.61
N ILE A 170 -14.07 1.87 15.55
CA ILE A 170 -13.95 0.47 15.92
C ILE A 170 -14.64 -0.27 14.78
N ASN A 171 -13.86 -0.91 13.92
CA ASN A 171 -14.36 -1.78 12.86
C ASN A 171 -14.96 -3.03 13.51
N ILE A 172 -16.17 -2.88 14.03
CA ILE A 172 -16.96 -4.00 14.62
C ILE A 172 -17.14 -5.10 13.56
N GLY A 173 -17.16 -4.74 12.28
CA GLY A 173 -17.19 -5.68 11.16
C GLY A 173 -15.95 -6.57 11.08
N GLU A 174 -14.74 -6.05 11.35
CA GLU A 174 -13.51 -6.86 11.40
C GLU A 174 -13.43 -7.77 12.62
N MET A 175 -13.98 -7.32 13.76
CA MET A 175 -13.97 -8.09 14.99
C MET A 175 -14.98 -9.25 14.97
N ILE A 176 -16.14 -9.06 14.33
CA ILE A 176 -17.17 -10.08 14.14
C ILE A 176 -16.82 -10.99 12.95
N GLY A 177 -16.21 -10.46 11.89
CA GLY A 177 -15.82 -11.23 10.69
C GLY A 177 -14.74 -12.28 10.95
N LYS A 178 -13.80 -12.01 11.87
CA LYS A 178 -12.78 -12.99 12.29
C LYS A 178 -13.34 -14.13 13.17
N SER A 179 -14.50 -13.92 13.80
CA SER A 179 -15.12 -14.93 14.67
C SER A 179 -16.17 -15.81 13.98
N MET A 180 -16.69 -15.41 12.83
CA MET A 180 -17.82 -16.08 12.15
C MET A 180 -17.57 -16.51 10.70
N GLY A 181 -16.35 -16.79 10.29
CA GLY A 181 -16.07 -17.30 8.94
C GLY A 181 -16.58 -16.35 7.83
N ASN A 182 -15.83 -16.24 6.74
CA ASN A 182 -16.19 -15.44 5.56
C ASN A 182 -17.65 -15.68 5.15
N LYS A 183 -18.58 -14.78 5.50
CA LYS A 183 -19.95 -14.83 4.99
C LYS A 183 -19.96 -14.46 3.52
N GLU A 184 -20.18 -15.45 2.66
CA GLU A 184 -20.47 -15.19 1.26
C GLU A 184 -21.85 -14.51 1.16
N LYS A 185 -21.89 -13.33 0.55
CA LYS A 185 -23.14 -12.66 0.19
C LYS A 185 -23.48 -12.96 -1.26
N LYS A 186 -24.67 -13.43 -1.49
CA LYS A 186 -25.22 -13.59 -2.83
C LYS A 186 -25.61 -12.22 -3.37
N LYS A 187 -25.09 -11.87 -4.53
CA LYS A 187 -25.35 -10.61 -5.24
C LYS A 187 -25.78 -10.92 -6.66
N LYS A 188 -26.87 -10.28 -7.10
CA LYS A 188 -27.33 -10.32 -8.49
C LYS A 188 -26.66 -9.22 -9.28
N MET A 189 -26.09 -9.55 -10.41
CA MET A 189 -25.43 -8.61 -11.31
C MET A 189 -25.27 -9.22 -12.71
N THR A 190 -24.91 -8.40 -13.69
CA THR A 190 -24.64 -8.87 -15.04
C THR A 190 -23.36 -9.73 -15.10
N VAL A 191 -23.26 -10.62 -16.09
CA VAL A 191 -22.06 -11.44 -16.33
C VAL A 191 -20.82 -10.53 -16.48
N LYS A 192 -20.95 -9.44 -17.23
CA LYS A 192 -19.87 -8.48 -17.46
C LYS A 192 -19.35 -7.87 -16.15
N GLU A 193 -20.24 -7.37 -15.29
CA GLU A 193 -19.86 -6.80 -13.99
C GLU A 193 -19.28 -7.85 -13.04
N SER A 194 -19.82 -9.07 -13.08
CA SER A 194 -19.38 -10.17 -12.22
C SER A 194 -17.95 -10.60 -12.50
N HIS A 195 -17.49 -10.47 -13.74
CA HIS A 195 -16.19 -10.97 -14.17
C HIS A 195 -15.03 -10.28 -13.44
N GLU A 196 -15.01 -8.94 -13.38
CA GLU A 196 -13.99 -8.19 -12.63
C GLU A 196 -14.02 -8.47 -11.13
N ILE A 197 -15.22 -8.55 -10.56
CA ILE A 197 -15.40 -8.81 -9.12
C ILE A 197 -14.89 -10.20 -8.78
N LEU A 198 -15.25 -11.21 -9.57
CA LEU A 198 -14.82 -12.59 -9.35
C LEU A 198 -13.30 -12.77 -9.56
N ILE A 199 -12.70 -12.13 -10.56
CA ILE A 199 -11.24 -12.17 -10.75
C ILE A 199 -10.52 -11.58 -9.54
N ASN A 200 -11.00 -10.46 -8.99
CA ASN A 200 -10.44 -9.87 -7.80
C ASN A 200 -10.59 -10.77 -6.57
N ASP A 201 -11.78 -11.33 -6.35
CA ASP A 201 -12.07 -12.26 -5.24
C ASP A 201 -11.21 -13.53 -5.32
N GLU A 202 -11.10 -14.14 -6.51
CA GLU A 202 -10.27 -15.32 -6.73
C GLU A 202 -8.78 -14.99 -6.60
N SER A 203 -8.34 -13.82 -7.09
CA SER A 203 -6.96 -13.38 -6.89
C SER A 203 -6.62 -13.24 -5.41
N ASP A 204 -7.52 -12.63 -4.62
CA ASP A 204 -7.31 -12.45 -3.19
C ASP A 204 -7.30 -13.78 -2.42
N LYS A 205 -8.03 -14.81 -2.89
CA LYS A 205 -7.99 -16.17 -2.33
C LYS A 205 -6.70 -16.92 -2.67
N LEU A 206 -6.12 -16.67 -3.84
CA LEU A 206 -4.87 -17.31 -4.29
C LEU A 206 -3.62 -16.70 -3.65
N ILE A 207 -3.73 -15.49 -3.07
CA ILE A 207 -2.61 -14.77 -2.50
C ILE A 207 -2.59 -14.99 -0.97
N GLU A 208 -1.47 -15.48 -0.47
CA GLU A 208 -1.24 -15.60 0.97
C GLU A 208 -0.83 -14.25 1.57
N GLN A 209 -1.62 -13.74 2.51
CA GLN A 209 -1.39 -12.44 3.16
C GLN A 209 0.00 -12.35 3.81
N ASP A 210 0.47 -13.43 4.42
CA ASP A 210 1.79 -13.47 5.07
C ASP A 210 2.93 -13.28 4.06
N LYS A 211 2.77 -13.78 2.82
CA LYS A 211 3.75 -13.55 1.75
C LYS A 211 3.78 -12.10 1.32
N ILE A 212 2.63 -11.44 1.22
CA ILE A 212 2.55 -10.00 0.93
C ILE A 212 3.29 -9.21 2.01
N ILE A 213 2.96 -9.44 3.28
CA ILE A 213 3.56 -8.71 4.40
C ILE A 213 5.07 -8.92 4.44
N LYS A 214 5.55 -10.15 4.26
CA LYS A 214 6.99 -10.45 4.24
C LYS A 214 7.71 -9.75 3.09
N ALA A 215 7.14 -9.77 1.88
CA ALA A 215 7.70 -9.09 0.71
C ALA A 215 7.68 -7.56 0.90
N ALA A 216 6.59 -7.00 1.42
CA ALA A 216 6.45 -5.58 1.70
C ALA A 216 7.45 -5.09 2.76
N LYS A 217 7.70 -5.87 3.84
CA LYS A 217 8.73 -5.56 4.83
C LYS A 217 10.11 -5.45 4.17
N LEU A 218 10.50 -6.47 3.42
CA LEU A 218 11.77 -6.48 2.71
C LEU A 218 11.88 -5.31 1.71
N SER A 219 10.78 -4.98 1.02
CA SER A 219 10.72 -3.85 0.09
C SER A 219 10.85 -2.51 0.82
N THR A 220 10.21 -2.36 1.97
CA THR A 220 10.30 -1.15 2.81
C THR A 220 11.71 -0.94 3.32
N GLU A 221 12.32 -1.96 3.93
CA GLU A 221 13.65 -1.88 4.54
C GLU A 221 14.77 -1.64 3.52
N ASN A 222 14.70 -2.29 2.34
CA ASN A 222 15.78 -2.24 1.36
C ASN A 222 15.54 -1.22 0.24
N ASN A 223 14.28 -0.89 -0.05
CA ASN A 223 13.87 -0.14 -1.23
C ASN A 223 13.05 1.10 -0.93
N GLY A 224 12.55 1.27 0.29
CA GLY A 224 11.75 2.41 0.66
C GLY A 224 12.45 3.76 0.40
N ILE A 225 11.69 4.74 -0.07
CA ILE A 225 12.17 6.11 -0.31
C ILE A 225 11.27 7.05 0.46
N VAL A 226 11.86 7.79 1.39
CA VAL A 226 11.19 8.86 2.13
C VAL A 226 11.68 10.20 1.61
N PHE A 227 10.76 11.06 1.22
CA PHE A 227 11.06 12.44 0.84
C PHE A 227 10.60 13.38 1.95
N LEU A 228 11.56 13.93 2.70
CA LEU A 228 11.31 14.95 3.70
C LEU A 228 11.37 16.33 3.05
N ASP A 229 10.23 16.98 2.94
CA ASP A 229 10.11 18.35 2.43
C ASP A 229 10.19 19.36 3.58
N GLU A 230 10.59 20.59 3.28
CA GLU A 230 10.66 21.71 4.23
C GLU A 230 11.53 21.45 5.46
N ILE A 231 12.60 20.66 5.35
CA ILE A 231 13.50 20.35 6.46
C ILE A 231 14.22 21.60 7.00
N ASP A 232 14.39 22.62 6.15
CA ASP A 232 14.94 23.92 6.52
C ASP A 232 14.08 24.64 7.58
N LYS A 233 12.77 24.41 7.57
CA LYS A 233 11.85 25.05 8.53
C LYS A 233 12.02 24.55 9.96
N ILE A 234 12.43 23.30 10.13
CA ILE A 234 12.70 22.72 11.45
C ILE A 234 14.15 22.93 11.89
N SER A 235 15.09 23.17 10.94
CA SER A 235 16.51 23.35 11.22
C SER A 235 16.90 24.82 11.50
N ALA A 236 16.02 25.78 11.26
CA ALA A 236 16.29 27.19 11.51
C ALA A 236 16.40 27.48 13.03
N ARG A 237 17.54 27.97 13.46
CA ARG A 237 17.69 28.55 14.83
C ARG A 237 16.92 29.86 14.84
N THR A 238 15.96 30.00 15.74
CA THR A 238 15.33 31.28 16.06
C THR A 238 15.90 31.77 17.36
N ASP A 239 16.50 32.98 17.37
CA ASP A 239 17.02 33.65 18.58
C ASP A 239 15.91 34.10 19.55
N ARG A 240 14.71 33.59 19.44
CA ARG A 240 13.55 33.92 20.28
C ARG A 240 13.25 32.80 21.26
N VAL A 241 13.41 33.12 22.54
CA VAL A 241 13.03 32.29 23.68
C VAL A 241 11.50 32.05 23.63
N GLY A 242 11.08 30.79 23.47
CA GLY A 242 9.68 30.36 23.68
C GLY A 242 8.99 29.54 22.59
N GLY A 243 9.59 29.37 21.41
CA GLY A 243 8.97 28.60 20.31
C GLY A 243 9.81 27.44 19.78
N ASP A 244 11.00 27.23 20.31
CA ASP A 244 12.03 26.35 19.74
C ASP A 244 12.00 24.91 20.24
N VAL A 245 11.43 24.66 21.42
CA VAL A 245 11.44 23.31 22.05
C VAL A 245 10.78 22.25 21.15
N SER A 246 9.70 22.60 20.49
CA SER A 246 8.98 21.68 19.59
C SER A 246 9.76 21.33 18.31
N ARG A 247 10.56 22.27 17.77
CA ARG A 247 11.36 22.04 16.54
C ARG A 247 12.61 21.23 16.81
N GLU A 248 13.29 21.51 17.92
CA GLU A 248 14.45 20.74 18.37
C GLU A 248 14.04 19.30 18.74
N GLY A 249 12.85 19.11 19.32
CA GLY A 249 12.26 17.81 19.58
C GLY A 249 12.09 16.99 18.29
N VAL A 250 11.51 17.60 17.25
CA VAL A 250 11.35 16.93 15.94
C VAL A 250 12.69 16.56 15.30
N GLN A 251 13.71 17.45 15.39
CA GLN A 251 15.06 17.13 14.89
C GLN A 251 15.64 15.91 15.62
N ARG A 252 15.54 15.89 16.94
CA ARG A 252 16.02 14.79 17.78
C ARG A 252 15.30 13.47 17.45
N ASP A 253 14.00 13.53 17.23
CA ASP A 253 13.20 12.35 16.91
C ASP A 253 13.42 11.83 15.48
N LEU A 254 13.79 12.71 14.52
CA LEU A 254 14.17 12.33 13.17
C LEU A 254 15.56 11.68 13.06
N LEU A 255 16.47 12.01 13.97
CA LEU A 255 17.86 11.54 13.91
C LEU A 255 17.96 10.00 13.90
N PRO A 256 17.29 9.24 14.78
CA PRO A 256 17.30 7.78 14.74
C PRO A 256 16.78 7.21 13.42
N LEU A 257 15.76 7.84 12.82
CA LEU A 257 15.24 7.40 11.51
C LEU A 257 16.26 7.58 10.39
N ILE A 258 17.06 8.66 10.43
CA ILE A 258 18.08 8.94 9.42
C ILE A 258 19.30 8.04 9.59
N GLU A 259 19.67 7.73 10.83
CA GLU A 259 20.84 6.90 11.17
C GLU A 259 20.53 5.40 11.10
N GLY A 260 19.31 5.01 11.32
CA GLY A 260 18.81 3.64 11.36
C GLY A 260 18.21 3.29 12.72
N THR A 261 16.99 2.84 12.71
CA THR A 261 16.24 2.40 13.88
C THR A 261 15.25 1.30 13.53
N THR A 262 14.66 0.71 14.55
CA THR A 262 13.57 -0.25 14.37
C THR A 262 12.27 0.38 14.82
N VAL A 263 11.30 0.46 13.91
CA VAL A 263 9.97 1.01 14.16
C VAL A 263 8.95 -0.11 14.29
N ASN A 264 8.16 -0.10 15.35
CA ASN A 264 7.08 -1.05 15.56
C ASN A 264 5.85 -0.64 14.74
N THR A 265 5.35 -1.59 13.95
CA THR A 265 4.14 -1.44 13.15
C THR A 265 3.13 -2.53 13.47
N LYS A 266 1.88 -2.38 13.01
CA LYS A 266 0.87 -3.45 13.14
C LYS A 266 1.23 -4.73 12.38
N HIS A 267 2.19 -4.67 11.46
CA HIS A 267 2.72 -5.81 10.71
C HIS A 267 4.01 -6.38 11.32
N GLY A 268 4.40 -5.88 12.50
CA GLY A 268 5.63 -6.20 13.21
C GLY A 268 6.73 -5.16 12.98
N PRO A 269 7.95 -5.39 13.53
CA PRO A 269 9.05 -4.43 13.46
C PRO A 269 9.58 -4.29 12.03
N ILE A 270 9.95 -3.05 11.66
CA ILE A 270 10.63 -2.64 10.42
C ILE A 270 11.96 -2.01 10.82
N LYS A 271 13.06 -2.46 10.22
CA LYS A 271 14.42 -1.98 10.51
C LYS A 271 14.88 -0.94 9.49
#